data_2d01735920a513fe23ef5674d00987f3
#
_entry.id   2d01735920a513fe23ef5674d00987f3
#
_cell.length_a   1.000
_cell.length_b   1.000
_cell.length_c   1.000
_cell.angle_alpha   90.00
_cell.angle_beta   90.00
_cell.angle_gamma   90.00
#
_symmetry.space_group_name_H-M   'P 1'
#
loop_
_entity.id
_entity.type
_entity.pdbx_description
1 polymer ?
#
loop_
_entity_poly.entity_id
_entity_poly.type
_entity_poly.pdbx_seq_one_letter_code
_entity_poly.pdbx_strand_id
1 'polypeptide(L)'
;VFGAQELPIQLEPFDAAALLDQMVGEGIVMLEQKGYTIRRAVQPVSCQIQVDASYFKRVLDNLADNISKYADPAKPIYVLVAQESGALTLCVSNTILKNPGQVESNRIGLRICEKIMRQMGGTFEKRQTEDTFTVTLTLPAQPLAVEEGETS
;
A
#
# COMPACT_ATOMS: atom_id res chain seq x y z
N VAL A 1 -6.05 -28.32 -4.20
CA VAL A 1 -4.99 -28.13 -5.15
C VAL A 1 -5.23 -26.94 -6.02
N PHE A 2 -6.39 -26.88 -6.58
CA PHE A 2 -6.64 -25.82 -7.54
C PHE A 2 -6.82 -24.47 -6.88
N GLY A 3 -7.33 -24.44 -5.66
CA GLY A 3 -7.55 -23.20 -4.99
C GLY A 3 -6.29 -22.59 -4.40
N ALA A 4 -5.20 -23.33 -4.38
CA ALA A 4 -3.99 -22.87 -3.74
C ALA A 4 -2.96 -22.41 -4.75
N GLN A 5 -3.39 -22.15 -5.95
CA GLN A 5 -2.47 -21.75 -7.01
C GLN A 5 -1.78 -20.45 -6.69
N GLU A 6 -0.47 -20.43 -6.84
CA GLU A 6 0.30 -19.25 -6.55
C GLU A 6 0.36 -18.33 -7.75
N LEU A 7 0.55 -17.06 -7.46
CA LEU A 7 0.73 -16.07 -8.52
C LEU A 7 2.16 -16.10 -9.01
N PRO A 8 2.39 -15.82 -10.29
CA PRO A 8 3.75 -15.84 -10.86
C PRO A 8 4.53 -14.58 -10.49
N ILE A 9 4.71 -14.37 -9.20
CA ILE A 9 5.39 -13.18 -8.70
C ILE A 9 6.88 -13.37 -8.81
N GLN A 10 7.57 -12.37 -9.36
CA GLN A 10 9.02 -12.38 -9.48
C GLN A 10 9.58 -11.22 -8.69
N LEU A 11 10.23 -11.52 -7.59
CA LEU A 11 10.77 -10.49 -6.71
C LEU A 11 12.06 -9.92 -7.26
N GLU A 12 12.19 -8.60 -7.18
CA GLU A 12 13.40 -7.88 -7.52
C GLU A 12 13.68 -6.83 -6.46
N PRO A 13 14.94 -6.49 -6.26
CA PRO A 13 15.27 -5.48 -5.27
C PRO A 13 15.00 -4.08 -5.78
N PHE A 14 14.43 -3.24 -4.93
CA PHE A 14 14.16 -1.85 -5.26
C PHE A 14 14.57 -0.97 -4.08
N ASP A 15 15.01 0.25 -4.41
CA ASP A 15 15.14 1.30 -3.44
C ASP A 15 13.73 1.66 -3.00
N ALA A 16 13.42 1.44 -1.74
CA ALA A 16 12.05 1.61 -1.25
C ALA A 16 11.58 3.05 -1.37
N ALA A 17 12.45 4.02 -1.06
CA ALA A 17 12.05 5.42 -1.12
C ALA A 17 11.66 5.81 -2.54
N ALA A 18 12.47 5.41 -3.51
CA ALA A 18 12.19 5.76 -4.91
C ALA A 18 10.93 5.10 -5.42
N LEU A 19 10.74 3.81 -5.10
CA LEU A 19 9.58 3.08 -5.57
C LEU A 19 8.29 3.62 -4.96
N LEU A 20 8.30 3.89 -3.66
CA LEU A 20 7.11 4.41 -2.99
C LEU A 20 6.81 5.83 -3.46
N ASP A 21 7.84 6.64 -3.64
CA ASP A 21 7.63 8.00 -4.11
C ASP A 21 6.90 8.00 -5.45
N GLN A 22 7.29 7.09 -6.33
CA GLN A 22 6.65 6.97 -7.62
C GLN A 22 5.24 6.40 -7.52
N MET A 23 5.11 5.23 -6.92
CA MET A 23 3.84 4.50 -6.95
C MET A 23 2.78 5.07 -6.03
N VAL A 24 3.17 5.42 -4.81
CA VAL A 24 2.23 6.04 -3.88
C VAL A 24 1.89 7.44 -4.37
N GLY A 25 2.88 8.15 -4.91
CA GLY A 25 2.65 9.47 -5.46
C GLY A 25 1.63 9.47 -6.58
N GLU A 26 1.69 8.48 -7.46
CA GLU A 26 0.72 8.38 -8.56
C GLU A 26 -0.69 8.16 -8.03
N GLY A 27 -0.83 7.31 -7.00
CA GLY A 27 -2.14 7.08 -6.41
C GLY A 27 -2.69 8.31 -5.73
N ILE A 28 -1.83 9.07 -5.06
CA ILE A 28 -2.25 10.29 -4.39
C ILE A 28 -2.74 11.32 -5.41
N VAL A 29 -1.99 11.50 -6.50
CA VAL A 29 -2.39 12.45 -7.54
C VAL A 29 -3.77 12.07 -8.10
N MET A 30 -3.98 10.77 -8.35
CA MET A 30 -5.25 10.31 -8.88
C MET A 30 -6.39 10.61 -7.91
N LEU A 31 -6.18 10.38 -6.62
CA LEU A 31 -7.22 10.66 -5.64
C LEU A 31 -7.46 12.15 -5.48
N GLU A 32 -6.42 12.96 -5.53
CA GLU A 32 -6.58 14.40 -5.47
C GLU A 32 -7.40 14.92 -6.65
N GLN A 33 -7.17 14.34 -7.82
CA GLN A 33 -7.93 14.73 -9.00
C GLN A 33 -9.42 14.38 -8.86
N LYS A 34 -9.72 13.40 -8.03
CA LYS A 34 -11.11 13.02 -7.75
C LYS A 34 -11.72 13.81 -6.61
N GLY A 35 -10.99 14.75 -6.04
CA GLY A 35 -11.52 15.61 -5.01
C GLY A 35 -11.17 15.26 -3.59
N TYR A 36 -10.30 14.27 -3.40
CA TYR A 36 -9.90 13.88 -2.06
C TYR A 36 -8.73 14.73 -1.58
N THR A 37 -8.69 14.95 -0.27
CA THR A 37 -7.56 15.63 0.37
C THR A 37 -6.68 14.58 1.02
N ILE A 38 -5.39 14.61 0.72
CA ILE A 38 -4.45 13.63 1.24
C ILE A 38 -3.52 14.30 2.23
N ARG A 39 -3.39 13.71 3.41
CA ARG A 39 -2.44 14.15 4.40
C ARG A 39 -1.36 13.09 4.53
N ARG A 40 -0.14 13.48 4.25
CA ARG A 40 0.98 12.57 4.20
C ARG A 40 1.86 12.72 5.43
N ALA A 41 2.26 11.61 6.01
CA ALA A 41 3.29 11.58 7.04
C ALA A 41 4.32 10.56 6.59
N VAL A 42 5.36 11.03 5.91
CA VAL A 42 6.39 10.16 5.37
C VAL A 42 7.64 10.36 6.18
N GLN A 43 8.04 9.33 6.90
CA GLN A 43 9.28 9.34 7.65
C GLN A 43 10.42 9.00 6.71
N PRO A 44 11.65 9.38 7.06
CA PRO A 44 12.77 9.04 6.20
C PRO A 44 12.86 7.54 5.97
N VAL A 45 12.99 7.16 4.70
CA VAL A 45 13.08 5.75 4.31
C VAL A 45 14.41 5.57 3.60
N SER A 46 15.19 4.63 4.08
CA SER A 46 16.48 4.33 3.48
C SER A 46 16.69 2.83 3.56
N CYS A 47 16.02 2.10 2.69
CA CYS A 47 16.11 0.66 2.70
C CYS A 47 15.78 0.09 1.33
N GLN A 48 16.06 -1.19 1.18
CA GLN A 48 15.77 -1.95 -0.01
C GLN A 48 14.64 -2.92 0.29
N ILE A 49 13.73 -3.09 -0.65
CA ILE A 49 12.67 -4.07 -0.51
C ILE A 49 12.67 -4.96 -1.75
N GLN A 50 12.17 -6.17 -1.58
CA GLN A 50 12.06 -7.13 -2.68
C GLN A 50 10.60 -7.25 -3.04
N VAL A 51 10.23 -6.77 -4.19
CA VAL A 51 8.84 -6.84 -4.66
C VAL A 51 8.81 -7.14 -6.15
N ASP A 52 7.64 -7.56 -6.60
CA ASP A 52 7.33 -7.58 -8.01
C ASP A 52 6.60 -6.28 -8.28
N ALA A 53 7.22 -5.38 -9.01
CA ALA A 53 6.69 -4.03 -9.19
C ALA A 53 5.29 -4.04 -9.79
N SER A 54 5.01 -4.93 -10.72
CA SER A 54 3.69 -5.02 -11.34
C SER A 54 2.62 -5.43 -10.33
N TYR A 55 2.92 -6.42 -9.53
CA TYR A 55 1.96 -6.87 -8.53
C TYR A 55 1.82 -5.88 -7.39
N PHE A 56 2.91 -5.22 -7.03
CA PHE A 56 2.83 -4.19 -6.00
C PHE A 56 1.98 -3.02 -6.46
N LYS A 57 2.15 -2.61 -7.73
CA LYS A 57 1.30 -1.57 -8.29
C LYS A 57 -0.16 -1.99 -8.27
N ARG A 58 -0.43 -3.26 -8.55
CA ARG A 58 -1.80 -3.76 -8.51
C ARG A 58 -2.41 -3.64 -7.12
N VAL A 59 -1.61 -3.91 -6.08
CA VAL A 59 -2.08 -3.74 -4.71
C VAL A 59 -2.44 -2.27 -4.46
N LEU A 60 -1.56 -1.36 -4.84
CA LEU A 60 -1.80 0.06 -4.60
C LEU A 60 -2.98 0.58 -5.41
N ASP A 61 -3.11 0.12 -6.66
CA ASP A 61 -4.26 0.52 -7.48
C ASP A 61 -5.56 0.04 -6.87
N ASN A 62 -5.57 -1.18 -6.34
CA ASN A 62 -6.77 -1.71 -5.71
C ASN A 62 -7.13 -0.94 -4.44
N LEU A 63 -6.12 -0.51 -3.68
CA LEU A 63 -6.38 0.31 -2.51
C LEU A 63 -6.96 1.66 -2.91
N ALA A 64 -6.38 2.30 -3.93
CA ALA A 64 -6.87 3.59 -4.38
C ALA A 64 -8.30 3.47 -4.93
N ASP A 65 -8.59 2.39 -5.64
CA ASP A 65 -9.92 2.16 -6.16
C ASP A 65 -10.93 1.98 -5.02
N ASN A 66 -10.54 1.24 -4.00
CA ASN A 66 -11.39 1.03 -2.84
C ASN A 66 -11.69 2.36 -2.14
N ILE A 67 -10.67 3.20 -2.01
CA ILE A 67 -10.85 4.52 -1.41
C ILE A 67 -11.82 5.36 -2.24
N SER A 68 -11.65 5.36 -3.55
CA SER A 68 -12.50 6.19 -4.39
C SER A 68 -13.95 5.74 -4.38
N LYS A 69 -14.21 4.49 -4.00
CA LYS A 69 -15.57 4.00 -3.92
C LYS A 69 -16.23 4.23 -2.57
N TYR A 70 -15.45 4.21 -1.49
CA TYR A 70 -16.05 4.16 -0.17
C TYR A 70 -15.62 5.25 0.78
N ALA A 71 -14.62 6.04 0.44
CA ALA A 71 -14.15 7.09 1.34
C ALA A 71 -15.01 8.35 1.22
N ASP A 72 -15.18 9.03 2.35
CA ASP A 72 -15.90 10.29 2.41
C ASP A 72 -14.98 11.39 1.89
N PRO A 73 -15.30 12.01 0.75
CA PRO A 73 -14.42 13.03 0.18
C PRO A 73 -14.33 14.30 1.01
N ALA A 74 -15.23 14.50 1.96
CA ALA A 74 -15.19 15.66 2.84
C ALA A 74 -14.17 15.51 3.95
N LYS A 75 -13.60 14.32 4.11
CA LYS A 75 -12.63 14.06 5.17
C LYS A 75 -11.29 13.68 4.57
N PRO A 76 -10.19 14.05 5.22
CA PRO A 76 -8.88 13.73 4.65
C PRO A 76 -8.56 12.25 4.71
N ILE A 77 -7.74 11.82 3.77
CA ILE A 77 -7.18 10.48 3.75
C ILE A 77 -5.77 10.61 4.29
N TYR A 78 -5.40 9.73 5.21
CA TYR A 78 -4.08 9.76 5.82
C TYR A 78 -3.21 8.67 5.23
N VAL A 79 -2.00 9.05 4.84
CA VAL A 79 -1.01 8.12 4.28
C VAL A 79 0.25 8.23 5.13
N LEU A 80 0.64 7.13 5.73
CA LEU A 80 1.84 7.09 6.57
C LEU A 80 2.81 6.08 6.00
N VAL A 81 4.07 6.50 5.82
CA VAL A 81 5.15 5.60 5.43
C VAL A 81 6.21 5.64 6.52
N ALA A 82 6.62 4.48 6.99
CA ALA A 82 7.59 4.40 8.06
C ALA A 82 8.49 3.19 7.86
N GLN A 83 9.70 3.30 8.37
CA GLN A 83 10.67 2.20 8.36
C GLN A 83 11.12 1.95 9.79
N GLU A 84 10.96 0.72 10.25
CA GLU A 84 11.36 0.36 11.62
C GLU A 84 11.82 -1.06 11.67
N SER A 85 12.90 -1.30 12.36
CA SER A 85 13.31 -2.66 12.76
C SER A 85 13.18 -3.70 11.66
N GLY A 86 13.70 -3.38 10.50
CA GLY A 86 13.71 -4.34 9.41
C GLY A 86 12.39 -4.45 8.67
N ALA A 87 11.49 -3.50 8.85
CA ALA A 87 10.20 -3.52 8.15
C ALA A 87 9.89 -2.16 7.57
N LEU A 88 9.29 -2.17 6.39
CA LEU A 88 8.74 -0.98 5.77
C LEU A 88 7.24 -1.06 5.87
N THR A 89 6.61 -0.01 6.37
CA THR A 89 5.17 0.01 6.59
C THR A 89 4.53 1.14 5.79
N LEU A 90 3.43 0.80 5.13
CA LEU A 90 2.58 1.79 4.47
C LEU A 90 1.20 1.65 5.07
N CYS A 91 0.70 2.72 5.66
CA CYS A 91 -0.61 2.72 6.31
C CYS A 91 -1.48 3.77 5.67
N VAL A 92 -2.67 3.37 5.24
CA VAL A 92 -3.60 4.29 4.60
C VAL A 92 -4.94 4.21 5.32
N SER A 93 -5.46 5.36 5.73
CA SER A 93 -6.69 5.40 6.50
C SER A 93 -7.65 6.43 5.93
N ASN A 94 -8.91 6.06 5.86
CA ASN A 94 -9.95 7.00 5.39
C ASN A 94 -11.19 6.89 6.24
N THR A 95 -11.97 7.96 6.23
CA THR A 95 -13.30 7.96 6.82
C THR A 95 -14.26 7.33 5.81
N ILE A 96 -15.16 6.50 6.28
CA ILE A 96 -16.09 5.79 5.42
C ILE A 96 -17.27 6.70 5.10
N LEU A 97 -17.59 6.79 3.83
CA LEU A 97 -18.75 7.56 3.39
C LEU A 97 -20.00 6.81 3.82
N LYS A 98 -20.85 7.47 4.59
CA LYS A 98 -22.07 6.85 5.04
C LYS A 98 -23.17 7.14 4.05
N ASN A 99 -23.57 6.12 3.36
CA ASN A 99 -24.61 6.22 2.34
C ASN A 99 -25.60 5.11 2.61
N PRO A 100 -26.80 5.44 3.11
CA PRO A 100 -27.74 4.41 3.52
C PRO A 100 -28.13 3.44 2.41
N GLY A 101 -28.01 3.80 1.17
CA GLY A 101 -28.35 2.90 0.10
C GLY A 101 -27.18 2.10 -0.43
N GLN A 102 -26.03 2.28 0.13
CA GLN A 102 -24.84 1.66 -0.41
C GLN A 102 -24.68 0.22 0.05
N VAL A 103 -24.45 -0.66 -0.89
CA VAL A 103 -24.27 -2.05 -0.59
C VAL A 103 -22.88 -2.27 -0.04
N GLU A 104 -22.73 -3.34 0.73
CA GLU A 104 -21.45 -3.71 1.21
C GLU A 104 -20.38 -3.72 0.14
N SER A 105 -19.19 -3.36 0.53
CA SER A 105 -18.09 -3.23 -0.40
C SER A 105 -17.69 -4.55 -1.02
N ASN A 106 -17.21 -4.47 -2.24
CA ASN A 106 -16.66 -5.60 -2.92
C ASN A 106 -15.25 -5.86 -2.36
N ARG A 107 -15.12 -6.93 -1.61
CA ARG A 107 -13.85 -7.23 -0.95
C ARG A 107 -12.94 -8.12 -1.76
N ILE A 108 -13.35 -8.48 -2.97
CA ILE A 108 -12.56 -9.36 -3.81
C ILE A 108 -11.21 -8.73 -4.15
N GLY A 109 -11.22 -7.43 -4.46
CA GLY A 109 -9.98 -6.74 -4.78
C GLY A 109 -8.99 -6.75 -3.62
N LEU A 110 -9.50 -6.64 -2.39
CA LEU A 110 -8.62 -6.63 -1.23
C LEU A 110 -8.10 -8.02 -0.90
N ARG A 111 -8.84 -9.07 -1.25
CA ARG A 111 -8.34 -10.42 -1.05
C ARG A 111 -7.13 -10.71 -1.92
N ILE A 112 -7.15 -10.21 -3.16
CA ILE A 112 -5.99 -10.42 -4.02
C ILE A 112 -4.80 -9.64 -3.49
N CYS A 113 -5.03 -8.47 -2.89
CA CYS A 113 -3.95 -7.71 -2.28
C CYS A 113 -3.31 -8.49 -1.14
N GLU A 114 -4.12 -9.12 -0.32
CA GLU A 114 -3.61 -9.92 0.79
C GLU A 114 -2.74 -11.06 0.27
N LYS A 115 -3.21 -11.73 -0.78
CA LYS A 115 -2.44 -12.82 -1.36
C LYS A 115 -1.13 -12.35 -1.95
N ILE A 116 -1.16 -11.25 -2.69
CA ILE A 116 0.05 -10.69 -3.28
C ILE A 116 1.06 -10.32 -2.20
N MET A 117 0.62 -9.60 -1.17
CA MET A 117 1.53 -9.18 -0.12
C MET A 117 2.13 -10.37 0.60
N ARG A 118 1.33 -11.40 0.87
CA ARG A 118 1.83 -12.58 1.55
C ARG A 118 2.88 -13.30 0.71
N GLN A 119 2.65 -13.42 -0.58
CA GLN A 119 3.62 -14.07 -1.46
C GLN A 119 4.90 -13.27 -1.60
N MET A 120 4.85 -11.97 -1.35
CA MET A 120 6.06 -11.15 -1.36
C MET A 120 6.75 -11.12 0.00
N GLY A 121 6.28 -11.92 0.95
CA GLY A 121 6.91 -12.01 2.26
C GLY A 121 6.43 -10.95 3.23
N GLY A 122 5.41 -10.20 2.87
CA GLY A 122 4.89 -9.14 3.72
C GLY A 122 3.54 -9.47 4.30
N THR A 123 2.88 -8.45 4.83
CA THR A 123 1.55 -8.60 5.42
C THR A 123 0.61 -7.56 4.87
N PHE A 124 -0.66 -7.88 4.97
CA PHE A 124 -1.75 -6.98 4.60
C PHE A 124 -2.77 -7.08 5.73
N GLU A 125 -2.97 -5.97 6.43
CA GLU A 125 -3.93 -5.94 7.51
C GLU A 125 -4.95 -4.86 7.25
N LYS A 126 -6.20 -5.15 7.55
CA LYS A 126 -7.25 -4.16 7.42
C LYS A 126 -8.00 -4.08 8.74
N ARG A 127 -8.39 -2.88 9.10
CA ARG A 127 -9.15 -2.62 10.31
C ARG A 127 -10.28 -1.69 9.96
N GLN A 128 -11.46 -2.05 10.35
CA GLN A 128 -12.63 -1.22 10.10
C GLN A 128 -13.32 -0.93 11.40
N THR A 129 -13.59 0.34 11.64
CA THR A 129 -14.43 0.76 12.74
C THR A 129 -15.75 1.25 12.16
N GLU A 130 -16.59 1.83 12.98
CA GLU A 130 -17.85 2.37 12.50
C GLU A 130 -17.60 3.50 11.49
N ASP A 131 -16.56 4.28 11.69
CA ASP A 131 -16.31 5.47 10.88
C ASP A 131 -15.11 5.40 9.97
N THR A 132 -14.18 4.50 10.22
CA THR A 132 -12.91 4.53 9.50
C THR A 132 -12.54 3.16 8.94
N PHE A 133 -11.73 3.19 7.89
CA PHE A 133 -11.16 2.00 7.30
C PHE A 133 -9.67 2.23 7.13
N THR A 134 -8.87 1.31 7.66
CA THR A 134 -7.41 1.43 7.63
C THR A 134 -6.80 0.17 7.06
N VAL A 135 -5.86 0.35 6.14
CA VAL A 135 -5.09 -0.75 5.59
C VAL A 135 -3.63 -0.52 5.92
N THR A 136 -2.96 -1.54 6.41
CA THR A 136 -1.55 -1.48 6.72
C THR A 136 -0.82 -2.57 5.94
N LEU A 137 0.13 -2.15 5.14
CA LEU A 137 0.99 -3.06 4.38
C LEU A 137 2.37 -3.04 5.01
N THR A 138 2.96 -4.22 5.16
CA THR A 138 4.30 -4.33 5.71
C THR A 138 5.13 -5.22 4.81
N LEU A 139 6.36 -4.79 4.54
CA LEU A 139 7.30 -5.57 3.75
C LEU A 139 8.62 -5.67 4.50
N PRO A 140 9.32 -6.80 4.36
CA PRO A 140 10.67 -6.88 4.93
C PRO A 140 11.56 -5.83 4.28
N ALA A 141 12.34 -5.15 5.09
CA ALA A 141 13.24 -4.11 4.63
C ALA A 141 14.67 -4.52 4.93
N GLN A 142 15.55 -4.27 3.98
CA GLN A 142 16.96 -4.56 4.13
C GLN A 142 17.75 -3.29 3.93
N PRO A 143 18.96 -3.19 4.51
CA PRO A 143 19.78 -2.02 4.26
C PRO A 143 20.04 -1.86 2.77
N LEU A 144 20.15 -0.63 2.32
CA LEU A 144 20.53 -0.39 0.94
C LEU A 144 21.92 -0.97 0.71
N ALA A 145 22.12 -1.53 -0.48
CA ALA A 145 23.44 -2.05 -0.82
C ALA A 145 24.43 -0.91 -0.89
N VAL A 146 25.58 -1.10 -0.24
CA VAL A 146 26.65 -0.13 -0.30
C VAL A 146 27.55 -0.50 -1.45
N GLU A 147 27.78 0.45 -2.34
CA GLU A 147 28.64 0.16 -3.47
C GLU A 147 30.08 0.08 -3.02
N GLU A 148 30.80 -0.85 -3.64
CA GLU A 148 32.18 -1.07 -3.24
C GLU A 148 33.01 0.20 -3.33
N GLY A 149 32.76 0.99 -4.33
CA GLY A 149 33.51 2.22 -4.51
C GLY A 149 33.32 3.22 -3.39
N GLU A 150 32.22 3.11 -2.67
CA GLU A 150 31.93 4.04 -1.61
C GLU A 150 32.67 3.70 -0.34
N THR A 151 33.05 2.46 -0.18
CA THR A 151 33.71 2.03 1.03
C THR A 151 35.20 2.21 0.99
N SER A 152 35.73 2.51 -0.13
CA SER A 152 37.19 2.62 -0.25
C SER A 152 37.70 4.01 -0.01
#